data_e2edbb5cdff1ed0d40c131d9b48ef558
#
_entry.id   e2edbb5cdff1ed0d40c131d9b48ef558
#
_cell.length_a   1.000
_cell.length_b   1.000
_cell.length_c   1.000
_cell.angle_alpha   90.00
_cell.angle_beta   90.00
_cell.angle_gamma   90.00
#
_symmetry.space_group_name_H-M   'P 1'
#
loop_
_entity.id
_entity.type
_entity.pdbx_description
1 polymer ?
#
loop_
_entity_poly.entity_id
_entity_poly.type
_entity_poly.pdbx_seq_one_letter_code
_entity_poly.pdbx_strand_id
1 'polypeptide(L)'
;NTRRQRALTEKKEQEFWDREKRANSVRKKTLDGLDYVKIPLEKLPMNALSEDEKAREYKEILTYLSTQPIVNLTGFTNTDLKLEYGTANITPLSQYDQNYTVLVRTLQQWADLLLESGLTDDAETVLAYAVSIGTDVSHTYYALAKIYAGREEYDKIADLILRAEELRSALRNLSLIHI
;
A
#
# COMPACT_ATOMS: atom_id res chain seq x y z
N ASN A 1 -28.88 20.98 -24.89
CA ASN A 1 -28.22 20.11 -23.92
C ASN A 1 -27.14 19.20 -24.55
N THR A 2 -27.44 18.57 -25.70
CA THR A 2 -26.53 17.62 -26.36
C THR A 2 -25.23 18.29 -26.88
N ARG A 3 -25.34 19.50 -27.43
CA ARG A 3 -24.18 20.25 -27.93
C ARG A 3 -23.21 20.62 -26.82
N ARG A 4 -23.72 21.03 -25.64
CA ARG A 4 -22.93 21.38 -24.49
C ARG A 4 -22.21 20.16 -23.89
N GLN A 5 -22.90 19.02 -23.88
CA GLN A 5 -22.32 17.75 -23.40
C GLN A 5 -21.21 17.25 -24.32
N ARG A 6 -21.39 17.35 -25.65
CA ARG A 6 -20.35 16.98 -26.63
C ARG A 6 -19.11 17.87 -26.46
N ALA A 7 -19.28 19.17 -26.34
CA ALA A 7 -18.17 20.09 -26.16
C ALA A 7 -17.38 19.80 -24.87
N LEU A 8 -18.07 19.45 -23.77
CA LEU A 8 -17.44 19.07 -22.50
C LEU A 8 -16.67 17.74 -22.63
N THR A 9 -17.21 16.78 -23.35
CA THR A 9 -16.56 15.48 -23.58
C THR A 9 -15.32 15.64 -24.44
N GLU A 10 -15.40 16.40 -25.54
CA GLU A 10 -14.26 16.70 -26.40
C GLU A 10 -13.16 17.46 -25.66
N LYS A 11 -13.52 18.41 -24.79
CA LYS A 11 -12.57 19.14 -23.96
C LYS A 11 -11.82 18.23 -22.98
N LYS A 12 -12.55 17.33 -22.31
CA LYS A 12 -11.96 16.34 -21.38
C LYS A 12 -11.02 15.37 -22.10
N GLU A 13 -11.41 14.93 -23.28
CA GLU A 13 -10.62 14.04 -24.10
C GLU A 13 -9.32 14.74 -24.55
N GLN A 14 -9.42 15.99 -24.99
CA GLN A 14 -8.26 16.78 -25.37
C GLN A 14 -7.30 17.01 -24.19
N GLU A 15 -7.84 17.35 -23.01
CA GLU A 15 -7.06 17.53 -21.79
C GLU A 15 -6.33 16.24 -21.41
N PHE A 16 -6.99 15.08 -21.56
CA PHE A 16 -6.39 13.78 -21.33
C PHE A 16 -5.19 13.54 -22.27
N TRP A 17 -5.37 13.75 -23.57
CA TRP A 17 -4.30 13.54 -24.56
C TRP A 17 -3.15 14.52 -24.39
N ASP A 18 -3.43 15.78 -24.06
CA ASP A 18 -2.39 16.77 -23.78
C ASP A 18 -1.57 16.39 -22.56
N ARG A 19 -2.22 15.86 -21.52
CA ARG A 19 -1.56 15.38 -20.31
C ARG A 19 -0.69 14.16 -20.61
N GLU A 20 -1.17 13.22 -21.43
CA GLU A 20 -0.41 12.06 -21.87
C GLU A 20 0.84 12.46 -22.66
N LYS A 21 0.72 13.40 -23.58
CA LYS A 21 1.86 13.92 -24.31
C LYS A 21 2.92 14.56 -23.42
N ARG A 22 2.49 15.36 -22.43
CA ARG A 22 3.40 15.95 -21.46
C ARG A 22 4.09 14.89 -20.62
N ALA A 23 3.35 13.89 -20.16
CA ALA A 23 3.88 12.78 -19.38
C ALA A 23 4.97 12.01 -20.15
N ASN A 24 4.73 11.73 -21.42
CA ASN A 24 5.68 11.01 -22.27
C ASN A 24 6.94 11.82 -22.61
N SER A 25 6.90 13.14 -22.46
CA SER A 25 8.03 14.03 -22.73
C SER A 25 8.90 14.37 -21.52
N VAL A 26 8.49 13.95 -20.32
CA VAL A 26 9.23 14.23 -19.09
C VAL A 26 10.52 13.41 -19.06
N ARG A 27 11.63 14.09 -18.72
CA ARG A 27 12.94 13.45 -18.57
C ARG A 27 12.97 12.53 -17.36
N LYS A 28 13.72 11.43 -17.47
CA LYS A 28 13.96 10.48 -16.38
C LYS A 28 14.55 11.22 -15.17
N LYS A 29 13.92 11.07 -14.00
CA LYS A 29 14.42 11.56 -12.71
C LYS A 29 14.99 10.41 -11.90
N THR A 30 15.86 10.74 -10.94
CA THR A 30 16.36 9.74 -9.97
C THR A 30 15.23 9.24 -9.08
N LEU A 31 15.29 7.97 -8.71
CA LEU A 31 14.36 7.33 -7.77
C LEU A 31 14.91 7.25 -6.34
N ASP A 32 16.05 7.89 -6.06
CA ASP A 32 16.73 7.80 -4.75
C ASP A 32 15.95 8.47 -3.61
N GLY A 33 15.11 9.46 -3.94
CA GLY A 33 14.33 10.21 -2.94
C GLY A 33 12.96 9.63 -2.60
N LEU A 34 12.63 8.41 -3.06
CA LEU A 34 11.35 7.80 -2.78
C LEU A 34 11.25 7.32 -1.32
N ASP A 35 10.02 7.25 -0.82
CA ASP A 35 9.74 6.74 0.52
C ASP A 35 9.73 5.21 0.51
N TYR A 36 10.91 4.62 0.54
CA TYR A 36 11.07 3.17 0.51
C TYR A 36 10.62 2.53 1.81
N VAL A 37 9.81 1.47 1.68
CA VAL A 37 9.37 0.66 2.81
C VAL A 37 10.53 -0.21 3.30
N LYS A 38 10.76 -0.18 4.60
CA LYS A 38 11.75 -1.03 5.25
C LYS A 38 11.05 -2.10 6.10
N ILE A 39 11.38 -3.36 5.88
CA ILE A 39 10.80 -4.47 6.64
C ILE A 39 11.70 -4.76 7.84
N PRO A 40 11.25 -4.48 9.08
CA PRO A 40 12.04 -4.72 10.29
C PRO A 40 11.90 -6.19 10.73
N LEU A 41 12.60 -7.10 10.05
CA LEU A 41 12.51 -8.54 10.33
C LEU A 41 12.80 -8.86 11.80
N GLU A 42 13.70 -8.10 12.42
CA GLU A 42 14.09 -8.25 13.84
C GLU A 42 12.94 -7.91 14.81
N LYS A 43 11.94 -7.18 14.37
CA LYS A 43 10.76 -6.79 15.16
C LYS A 43 9.54 -7.64 14.88
N LEU A 44 9.60 -8.50 13.87
CA LEU A 44 8.50 -9.37 13.47
C LEU A 44 8.67 -10.77 14.09
N PRO A 45 7.57 -11.52 14.30
CA PRO A 45 7.66 -12.82 14.97
C PRO A 45 8.18 -13.93 14.05
N MET A 46 9.41 -13.78 13.56
CA MET A 46 10.03 -14.71 12.60
C MET A 46 10.26 -16.10 13.14
N ASN A 47 10.31 -16.25 14.48
CA ASN A 47 10.50 -17.55 15.14
C ASN A 47 9.17 -18.29 15.43
N ALA A 48 8.02 -17.62 15.23
CA ALA A 48 6.72 -18.24 15.47
C ALA A 48 6.41 -19.30 14.41
N LEU A 49 5.73 -20.35 14.80
CA LEU A 49 5.26 -21.42 13.91
C LEU A 49 6.36 -22.00 13.01
N SER A 50 7.53 -22.25 13.57
CA SER A 50 8.72 -22.70 12.82
C SER A 50 8.52 -24.02 12.07
N GLU A 51 7.58 -24.87 12.53
CA GLU A 51 7.25 -26.14 11.91
C GLU A 51 6.08 -26.06 10.92
N ASP A 52 5.40 -24.91 10.84
CA ASP A 52 4.28 -24.71 9.93
C ASP A 52 4.79 -24.33 8.53
N GLU A 53 4.34 -25.08 7.52
CA GLU A 53 4.78 -24.89 6.14
C GLU A 53 4.35 -23.54 5.56
N LYS A 54 3.11 -23.11 5.82
CA LYS A 54 2.61 -21.82 5.34
C LYS A 54 3.33 -20.66 6.02
N ALA A 55 3.55 -20.76 7.32
CA ALA A 55 4.30 -19.74 8.06
C ALA A 55 5.72 -19.60 7.49
N ARG A 56 6.36 -20.70 7.18
CA ARG A 56 7.69 -20.72 6.57
C ARG A 56 7.68 -20.02 5.20
N GLU A 57 6.69 -20.30 4.38
CA GLU A 57 6.51 -19.68 3.07
C GLU A 57 6.36 -18.15 3.20
N TYR A 58 5.51 -17.68 4.10
CA TYR A 58 5.33 -16.23 4.33
C TYR A 58 6.61 -15.55 4.80
N LYS A 59 7.35 -16.20 5.71
CA LYS A 59 8.64 -15.67 6.20
C LYS A 59 9.69 -15.60 5.09
N GLU A 60 9.74 -16.58 4.20
CA GLU A 60 10.63 -16.59 3.04
C GLU A 60 10.31 -15.43 2.09
N ILE A 61 9.02 -15.18 1.82
CA ILE A 61 8.59 -14.05 1.00
C ILE A 61 9.04 -12.73 1.65
N LEU A 62 8.81 -12.56 2.95
CA LEU A 62 9.20 -11.34 3.67
C LEU A 62 10.71 -11.15 3.68
N THR A 63 11.46 -12.22 3.86
CA THR A 63 12.94 -12.17 3.83
C THR A 63 13.44 -11.75 2.46
N TYR A 64 12.86 -12.28 1.39
CA TYR A 64 13.18 -11.87 0.04
C TYR A 64 12.82 -10.39 -0.20
N LEU A 65 11.60 -9.99 0.17
CA LEU A 65 11.15 -8.60 0.01
C LEU A 65 11.99 -7.61 0.79
N SER A 66 12.55 -8.01 1.93
CA SER A 66 13.43 -7.13 2.74
C SER A 66 14.68 -6.69 2.01
N THR A 67 15.05 -7.39 0.94
CA THR A 67 16.21 -7.07 0.08
C THR A 67 15.80 -6.29 -1.18
N GLN A 68 14.52 -6.05 -1.39
CA GLN A 68 13.99 -5.43 -2.60
C GLN A 68 13.53 -4.00 -2.34
N PRO A 69 13.57 -3.13 -3.36
CA PRO A 69 12.94 -1.82 -3.25
C PRO A 69 11.42 -1.97 -3.24
N ILE A 70 10.78 -1.33 -2.27
CA ILE A 70 9.33 -1.39 -2.06
C ILE A 70 8.82 0.03 -1.86
N VAL A 71 7.84 0.44 -2.65
CA VAL A 71 7.22 1.76 -2.53
C VAL A 71 5.71 1.61 -2.62
N ASN A 72 5.01 2.30 -1.72
CA ASN A 72 3.55 2.40 -1.76
C ASN A 72 3.15 3.48 -2.75
N LEU A 73 2.68 3.10 -3.92
CA LEU A 73 2.19 4.00 -4.97
C LEU A 73 0.68 3.96 -5.11
N THR A 74 -0.03 3.51 -4.08
CA THR A 74 -1.49 3.45 -4.06
C THR A 74 -2.09 4.82 -4.33
N GLY A 75 -3.02 4.91 -5.27
CA GLY A 75 -3.67 6.15 -5.66
C GLY A 75 -3.01 6.90 -6.83
N PHE A 76 -1.81 6.52 -7.24
CA PHE A 76 -1.16 7.11 -8.41
C PHE A 76 -1.47 6.32 -9.68
N THR A 77 -1.76 7.03 -10.77
CA THR A 77 -1.89 6.44 -12.10
C THR A 77 -0.54 6.37 -12.80
N ASN A 78 -0.44 5.59 -13.88
CA ASN A 78 0.76 5.56 -14.71
C ASN A 78 1.10 6.94 -15.28
N THR A 79 0.08 7.72 -15.65
CA THR A 79 0.25 9.09 -16.14
C THR A 79 0.87 9.99 -15.06
N ASP A 80 0.41 9.88 -13.82
CA ASP A 80 0.96 10.61 -12.68
C ASP A 80 2.43 10.30 -12.48
N LEU A 81 2.79 9.01 -12.53
CA LEU A 81 4.16 8.55 -12.36
C LEU A 81 5.07 9.01 -13.50
N LYS A 82 4.57 9.01 -14.74
CA LYS A 82 5.30 9.52 -15.90
C LYS A 82 5.59 11.01 -15.76
N LEU A 83 4.59 11.81 -15.33
CA LEU A 83 4.74 13.25 -15.12
C LEU A 83 5.77 13.56 -14.03
N GLU A 84 5.78 12.79 -12.95
CA GLU A 84 6.66 13.02 -11.80
C GLU A 84 8.08 12.48 -12.03
N TYR A 85 8.21 11.28 -12.60
CA TYR A 85 9.49 10.54 -12.64
C TYR A 85 10.02 10.26 -14.03
N GLY A 86 9.22 10.49 -15.07
CA GLY A 86 9.56 10.18 -16.47
C GLY A 86 9.16 8.78 -16.89
N THR A 87 8.90 8.60 -18.18
CA THR A 87 8.42 7.34 -18.77
C THR A 87 9.39 6.18 -18.53
N ALA A 88 10.69 6.44 -18.57
CA ALA A 88 11.71 5.41 -18.37
C ALA A 88 11.68 4.77 -16.98
N ASN A 89 11.07 5.43 -16.00
CA ASN A 89 10.97 4.95 -14.63
C ASN A 89 9.70 4.11 -14.35
N ILE A 90 8.79 3.98 -15.34
CA ILE A 90 7.52 3.26 -15.12
C ILE A 90 7.77 1.78 -14.81
N THR A 91 8.68 1.13 -15.50
CA THR A 91 8.99 -0.29 -15.28
C THR A 91 9.52 -0.56 -13.85
N PRO A 92 10.56 0.13 -13.35
CA PRO A 92 10.98 -0.08 -11.97
C PRO A 92 9.92 0.33 -10.96
N LEU A 93 9.22 1.44 -11.16
CA LEU A 93 8.15 1.89 -10.23
C LEU A 93 7.01 0.87 -10.14
N SER A 94 6.60 0.28 -11.26
CA SER A 94 5.59 -0.78 -11.27
C SER A 94 6.05 -2.00 -10.47
N GLN A 95 7.32 -2.35 -10.54
CA GLN A 95 7.88 -3.45 -9.75
C GLN A 95 7.89 -3.11 -8.25
N TYR A 96 8.24 -1.89 -7.88
CA TYR A 96 8.25 -1.44 -6.49
C TYR A 96 6.83 -1.47 -5.88
N ASP A 97 5.85 -1.05 -6.67
CA ASP A 97 4.43 -1.10 -6.28
C ASP A 97 3.93 -2.54 -6.17
N GLN A 98 4.32 -3.42 -7.07
CA GLN A 98 3.97 -4.84 -7.00
C GLN A 98 4.58 -5.49 -5.76
N ASN A 99 5.82 -5.15 -5.42
CA ASN A 99 6.47 -5.61 -4.19
C ASN A 99 5.67 -5.18 -2.96
N TYR A 100 5.17 -3.95 -2.96
CA TYR A 100 4.30 -3.46 -1.89
C TYR A 100 2.99 -4.25 -1.79
N THR A 101 2.35 -4.54 -2.92
CA THR A 101 1.12 -5.34 -2.96
C THR A 101 1.34 -6.73 -2.40
N VAL A 102 2.44 -7.38 -2.79
CA VAL A 102 2.81 -8.70 -2.25
C VAL A 102 3.08 -8.63 -0.75
N LEU A 103 3.77 -7.58 -0.30
CA LEU A 103 4.08 -7.37 1.12
C LEU A 103 2.80 -7.28 1.97
N VAL A 104 1.87 -6.39 1.64
CA VAL A 104 0.67 -6.20 2.45
C VAL A 104 -0.24 -7.42 2.43
N ARG A 105 -0.31 -8.13 1.31
CA ARG A 105 -1.05 -9.39 1.20
C ARG A 105 -0.43 -10.49 2.06
N THR A 106 0.88 -10.63 2.00
CA THR A 106 1.62 -11.64 2.79
C THR A 106 1.48 -11.37 4.29
N LEU A 107 1.61 -10.10 4.71
CA LEU A 107 1.41 -9.72 6.10
C LEU A 107 0.02 -10.09 6.60
N GLN A 108 -1.01 -9.85 5.79
CA GLN A 108 -2.38 -10.19 6.15
C GLN A 108 -2.58 -11.71 6.29
N GLN A 109 -2.10 -12.49 5.35
CA GLN A 109 -2.21 -13.93 5.37
C GLN A 109 -1.44 -14.53 6.56
N TRP A 110 -0.27 -14.00 6.84
CA TRP A 110 0.53 -14.42 8.00
C TRP A 110 -0.14 -14.09 9.32
N ALA A 111 -0.69 -12.87 9.43
CA ALA A 111 -1.45 -12.47 10.62
C ALA A 111 -2.67 -13.39 10.86
N ASP A 112 -3.40 -13.72 9.80
CA ASP A 112 -4.55 -14.63 9.90
C ASP A 112 -4.11 -16.02 10.42
N LEU A 113 -3.00 -16.54 9.93
CA LEU A 113 -2.44 -17.82 10.39
C LEU A 113 -2.03 -17.75 11.87
N LEU A 114 -1.40 -16.65 12.29
CA LEU A 114 -1.01 -16.44 13.68
C LEU A 114 -2.26 -16.39 14.59
N LEU A 115 -3.32 -15.71 14.15
CA LEU A 115 -4.58 -15.65 14.90
C LEU A 115 -5.23 -17.03 15.02
N GLU A 116 -5.30 -17.79 13.93
CA GLU A 116 -5.83 -19.17 13.93
C GLU A 116 -5.05 -20.09 14.86
N SER A 117 -3.77 -19.80 15.03
CA SER A 117 -2.88 -20.56 15.91
C SER A 117 -2.88 -20.08 17.37
N GLY A 118 -3.72 -19.09 17.69
CA GLY A 118 -3.81 -18.53 19.05
C GLY A 118 -2.69 -17.57 19.42
N LEU A 119 -1.83 -17.17 18.47
CA LEU A 119 -0.71 -16.27 18.70
C LEU A 119 -1.14 -14.81 18.47
N THR A 120 -2.05 -14.32 19.33
CA THR A 120 -2.69 -13.03 19.16
C THR A 120 -1.69 -11.86 19.28
N ASP A 121 -0.72 -11.93 20.19
CA ASP A 121 0.29 -10.88 20.35
C ASP A 121 1.19 -10.76 19.11
N ASP A 122 1.59 -11.90 18.54
CA ASP A 122 2.37 -11.92 17.32
C ASP A 122 1.57 -11.40 16.13
N ALA A 123 0.28 -11.76 16.05
CA ALA A 123 -0.61 -11.24 15.02
C ALA A 123 -0.78 -9.72 15.14
N GLU A 124 -0.92 -9.19 16.34
CA GLU A 124 -0.98 -7.74 16.58
C GLU A 124 0.26 -7.04 16.03
N THR A 125 1.44 -7.59 16.30
CA THR A 125 2.71 -7.02 15.82
C THR A 125 2.73 -6.92 14.28
N VAL A 126 2.31 -7.98 13.60
CA VAL A 126 2.27 -8.04 12.14
C VAL A 126 1.24 -7.06 11.57
N LEU A 127 0.04 -7.03 12.14
CA LEU A 127 -1.04 -6.15 11.71
C LEU A 127 -0.70 -4.67 11.97
N ALA A 128 -0.13 -4.35 13.12
CA ALA A 128 0.29 -2.99 13.44
C ALA A 128 1.38 -2.50 12.48
N TYR A 129 2.31 -3.36 12.11
CA TYR A 129 3.30 -3.03 11.09
C TYR A 129 2.65 -2.73 9.74
N ALA A 130 1.70 -3.57 9.29
CA ALA A 130 0.98 -3.35 8.04
C ALA A 130 0.25 -2.00 8.03
N VAL A 131 -0.38 -1.62 9.13
CA VAL A 131 -1.01 -0.29 9.30
C VAL A 131 0.05 0.81 9.21
N SER A 132 1.21 0.63 9.83
CA SER A 132 2.29 1.63 9.85
C SER A 132 2.84 1.96 8.47
N ILE A 133 2.79 1.03 7.53
CA ILE A 133 3.24 1.23 6.15
C ILE A 133 2.10 1.64 5.21
N GLY A 134 0.92 1.95 5.75
CA GLY A 134 -0.19 2.53 5.02
C GLY A 134 -1.02 1.54 4.20
N THR A 135 -1.14 0.29 4.66
CA THR A 135 -2.00 -0.68 3.96
C THR A 135 -3.42 -0.16 3.78
N ASP A 136 -4.00 -0.42 2.61
CA ASP A 136 -5.41 -0.16 2.30
C ASP A 136 -6.30 -1.41 2.43
N VAL A 137 -5.74 -2.52 2.90
CA VAL A 137 -6.48 -3.76 3.12
C VAL A 137 -7.40 -3.60 4.32
N SER A 138 -8.70 -3.50 4.07
CA SER A 138 -9.72 -3.28 5.13
C SER A 138 -9.68 -4.34 6.22
N HIS A 139 -9.45 -5.59 5.84
CA HIS A 139 -9.37 -6.72 6.78
C HIS A 139 -8.27 -6.52 7.84
N THR A 140 -7.18 -5.85 7.52
CA THR A 140 -6.10 -5.53 8.47
C THR A 140 -6.64 -4.69 9.64
N TYR A 141 -7.40 -3.64 9.32
CA TYR A 141 -7.98 -2.75 10.33
C TYR A 141 -9.02 -3.45 11.18
N TYR A 142 -9.89 -4.26 10.58
CA TYR A 142 -10.90 -5.03 11.32
C TYR A 142 -10.27 -6.06 12.26
N ALA A 143 -9.26 -6.79 11.79
CA ALA A 143 -8.58 -7.79 12.61
C ALA A 143 -7.88 -7.15 13.81
N LEU A 144 -7.19 -6.04 13.59
CA LEU A 144 -6.50 -5.31 14.65
C LEU A 144 -7.49 -4.69 15.64
N ALA A 145 -8.58 -4.08 15.15
CA ALA A 145 -9.65 -3.53 16.00
C ALA A 145 -10.28 -4.63 16.86
N LYS A 146 -10.49 -5.81 16.32
CA LYS A 146 -11.05 -6.95 17.06
C LYS A 146 -10.12 -7.40 18.19
N ILE A 147 -8.81 -7.42 17.95
CA ILE A 147 -7.82 -7.72 18.99
C ILE A 147 -7.92 -6.69 20.13
N TYR A 148 -7.92 -5.40 19.79
CA TYR A 148 -8.02 -4.33 20.77
C TYR A 148 -9.34 -4.36 21.56
N ALA A 149 -10.46 -4.62 20.86
CA ALA A 149 -11.78 -4.72 21.51
C ALA A 149 -11.82 -5.89 22.52
N GLY A 150 -11.24 -7.03 22.19
CA GLY A 150 -11.14 -8.18 23.06
C GLY A 150 -10.31 -7.93 24.32
N ARG A 151 -9.43 -6.94 24.28
CA ARG A 151 -8.58 -6.51 25.41
C ARG A 151 -9.10 -5.25 26.09
N GLU A 152 -10.24 -4.72 25.63
CA GLU A 152 -10.81 -3.45 26.12
C GLU A 152 -9.85 -2.25 25.95
N GLU A 153 -8.99 -2.29 24.94
CA GLU A 153 -8.04 -1.24 24.60
C GLU A 153 -8.68 -0.22 23.63
N TYR A 154 -9.70 0.49 24.11
CA TYR A 154 -10.52 1.37 23.28
C TYR A 154 -9.77 2.59 22.75
N ASP A 155 -8.78 3.09 23.47
CA ASP A 155 -7.92 4.20 23.01
C ASP A 155 -7.15 3.81 21.74
N LYS A 156 -6.69 2.57 21.67
CA LYS A 156 -6.00 2.05 20.48
C LYS A 156 -6.94 1.91 19.28
N ILE A 157 -8.21 1.57 19.53
CA ILE A 157 -9.23 1.53 18.47
C ILE A 157 -9.48 2.93 17.92
N ALA A 158 -9.58 3.94 18.79
CA ALA A 158 -9.76 5.33 18.37
C ALA A 158 -8.59 5.80 17.49
N ASP A 159 -7.36 5.52 17.88
CA ASP A 159 -6.17 5.84 17.10
C ASP A 159 -6.17 5.12 15.74
N LEU A 160 -6.58 3.86 15.72
CA LEU A 160 -6.69 3.07 14.49
C LEU A 160 -7.72 3.66 13.52
N ILE A 161 -8.86 4.10 14.02
CA ILE A 161 -9.89 4.76 13.22
C ILE A 161 -9.36 6.05 12.61
N LEU A 162 -8.65 6.86 13.40
CA LEU A 162 -8.02 8.10 12.90
C LEU A 162 -7.04 7.82 11.77
N ARG A 163 -6.21 6.78 11.90
CA ARG A 163 -5.26 6.40 10.83
C ARG A 163 -5.98 5.94 9.57
N ALA A 164 -7.05 5.16 9.72
CA ALA A 164 -7.85 4.71 8.57
C ALA A 164 -8.51 5.89 7.84
N GLU A 165 -9.02 6.87 8.60
CA GLU A 165 -9.61 8.09 8.04
C GLU A 165 -8.58 8.96 7.34
N GLU A 166 -7.39 9.13 7.91
CA GLU A 166 -6.27 9.87 7.31
C GLU A 166 -5.86 9.24 5.98
N LEU A 167 -5.74 7.92 5.92
CA LEU A 167 -5.43 7.19 4.70
C LEU A 167 -6.51 7.41 3.63
N ARG A 168 -7.77 7.30 4.01
CA ARG A 168 -8.91 7.52 3.10
C ARG A 168 -8.91 8.95 2.57
N SER A 169 -8.64 9.94 3.40
CA SER A 169 -8.53 11.34 3.00
C SER A 169 -7.37 11.58 2.04
N ALA A 170 -6.22 10.98 2.31
CA ALA A 170 -5.06 11.08 1.43
C ALA A 170 -5.33 10.49 0.04
N LEU A 171 -5.96 9.32 -0.03
CA LEU A 171 -6.33 8.67 -1.29
C LEU A 171 -7.38 9.48 -2.05
N ARG A 172 -8.34 10.08 -1.34
CA ARG A 172 -9.37 10.97 -1.93
C ARG A 172 -8.73 12.22 -2.52
N ASN A 173 -7.80 12.85 -1.81
CA ASN A 173 -7.10 14.03 -2.28
C ASN A 173 -6.27 13.75 -3.54
N LEU A 174 -5.58 12.60 -3.61
CA LEU A 174 -4.89 12.16 -4.81
C LEU A 174 -5.85 12.01 -5.99
N SER A 175 -7.00 11.38 -5.75
CA SER A 175 -8.06 11.22 -6.77
C SER A 175 -8.58 12.58 -7.26
N LEU A 176 -8.77 13.56 -6.39
CA LEU A 176 -9.23 14.90 -6.76
C LEU A 176 -8.19 15.71 -7.54
N ILE A 177 -6.92 15.56 -7.23
CA ILE A 177 -5.82 16.24 -7.94
C ILE A 177 -5.72 15.75 -9.39
N HIS A 178 -6.12 14.50 -9.65
CA HIS A 178 -5.95 13.83 -10.95
C HIS A 178 -7.24 13.78 -11.78
N ILE A 179 -8.33 14.32 -11.28
CA ILE A 179 -9.56 14.51 -12.02
C ILE A 179 -9.49 15.83 -12.80
#